data_271579057b3bd45df4a2e314bc8fe366
#
_entry.id   271579057b3bd45df4a2e314bc8fe366
#
_cell.length_a   1.000
_cell.length_b   1.000
_cell.length_c   1.000
_cell.angle_alpha   90.00
_cell.angle_beta   90.00
_cell.angle_gamma   90.00
#
_symmetry.space_group_name_H-M   'P 1'
#
loop_
_entity.id
_entity.type
_entity.pdbx_description
1 polymer ?
#
loop_
_entity_poly.entity_id
_entity_poly.type
_entity_poly.pdbx_seq_one_letter_code
_entity_poly.pdbx_strand_id
1 'polypeptide(L)'
;MYRKVFILLAAFLTLASCTSEKDPVVNYKLYLDWPERKLPDFSKLGDPDITGVKNNFDLVDIDETLNHYALLMETTLKVKTEEEYTFKASTDDGSKFYIDGELLFDNDGAHGPITKIASKTLSKGKHNLRLEYFDCDKGQSINFLYKTPTIEWRELNDHLLADEDKATDKDDFVKPQIDEALARFSAWKGDDEVMVFPIVTDVHTAGRFSYKHIGHAVTAAEAFGADFMVNFGDIGLNAYPATENSAYAREIVDNTRAQMDKYDGIWLYTPGNHDWDAGEGKFFTDEDLSGFFQKPWQEKAGENLHLTPGKTYGWYDVPGKGIRVIFLNSQGTGTQNGSYYLFDDEQMAWLQNLLDSTPADLPVMVLAHYMPHPLGRWTNSNPTEEALLSNQRVMDILSAFARKGTLIGMFTGDAHVNMYTRDEGVNYFISQGYGWVVPDLMLPGTTHAFFDYKTNLCIDVLAVKPTKREVHTFRIGAGGKDFDCSFSY
;
A
#
# COMPACT_ATOMS: atom_id res chain seq x y z
N MET A 1 -0.17 22.59 -36.51
CA MET A 1 -1.59 22.21 -36.68
C MET A 1 -2.07 21.76 -35.31
N TYR A 2 -2.82 22.60 -34.65
CA TYR A 2 -3.12 22.57 -33.21
C TYR A 2 -3.92 21.33 -32.79
N ARG A 3 -3.42 20.59 -31.80
CA ARG A 3 -4.25 19.69 -30.98
C ARG A 3 -4.62 20.45 -29.69
N LYS A 4 -5.85 20.89 -29.59
CA LYS A 4 -6.44 21.39 -28.36
C LYS A 4 -6.82 20.18 -27.50
N VAL A 5 -6.16 20.02 -26.39
CA VAL A 5 -6.57 19.14 -25.31
C VAL A 5 -7.68 19.84 -24.53
N PHE A 6 -8.82 19.21 -24.34
CA PHE A 6 -9.91 19.71 -23.54
C PHE A 6 -9.58 19.50 -22.05
N ILE A 7 -9.29 20.60 -21.36
CA ILE A 7 -9.21 20.59 -19.89
C ILE A 7 -10.61 20.88 -19.39
N LEU A 8 -11.17 19.92 -18.62
CA LEU A 8 -12.42 20.13 -17.88
C LEU A 8 -12.14 21.01 -16.67
N LEU A 9 -12.71 22.22 -16.67
CA LEU A 9 -12.71 23.10 -15.51
C LEU A 9 -13.70 22.56 -14.48
N ALA A 10 -13.20 22.13 -13.33
CA ALA A 10 -14.03 21.92 -12.13
C ALA A 10 -14.16 23.24 -11.37
N ALA A 11 -15.38 23.73 -11.23
CA ALA A 11 -15.70 24.96 -10.53
C ALA A 11 -15.57 24.78 -9.00
N PHE A 12 -14.74 25.59 -8.36
CA PHE A 12 -14.63 25.67 -6.91
C PHE A 12 -15.83 26.43 -6.32
N LEU A 13 -16.59 25.73 -5.48
CA LEU A 13 -17.49 26.35 -4.51
C LEU A 13 -16.74 26.54 -3.19
N THR A 14 -16.41 27.76 -2.85
CA THR A 14 -15.89 28.13 -1.53
C THR A 14 -17.00 28.08 -0.50
N LEU A 15 -16.95 27.10 0.41
CA LEU A 15 -17.66 27.13 1.67
C LEU A 15 -16.68 27.47 2.79
N ALA A 16 -16.84 28.65 3.36
CA ALA A 16 -16.14 29.03 4.57
C ALA A 16 -16.68 28.24 5.76
N SER A 17 -15.82 27.49 6.43
CA SER A 17 -16.14 26.94 7.75
C SER A 17 -14.92 26.93 8.68
N CYS A 18 -15.20 27.21 9.92
CA CYS A 18 -14.39 27.34 11.11
C CYS A 18 -13.00 26.65 11.13
N THR A 19 -12.05 27.43 11.60
CA THR A 19 -10.64 27.13 11.80
C THR A 19 -10.42 26.02 12.83
N SER A 20 -10.18 24.80 12.37
CA SER A 20 -9.25 23.89 13.02
C SER A 20 -7.84 24.19 12.47
N GLU A 21 -6.79 24.12 13.28
CA GLU A 21 -5.42 24.23 12.81
C GLU A 21 -5.23 23.14 11.75
N LYS A 22 -5.11 23.56 10.50
CA LYS A 22 -4.94 22.64 9.36
C LYS A 22 -3.52 22.11 9.36
N ASP A 23 -3.38 20.83 9.03
CA ASP A 23 -2.11 20.17 8.78
C ASP A 23 -1.25 20.98 7.80
N PRO A 24 0.09 20.98 7.93
CA PRO A 24 0.94 21.65 6.98
C PRO A 24 0.75 21.03 5.60
N VAL A 25 0.25 21.84 4.73
CA VAL A 25 0.00 21.53 3.35
C VAL A 25 1.15 22.12 2.57
N VAL A 26 1.76 21.36 1.68
CA VAL A 26 2.72 21.86 0.72
C VAL A 26 1.96 22.47 -0.44
N ASN A 27 1.98 23.79 -0.56
CA ASN A 27 1.44 24.47 -1.73
C ASN A 27 2.46 24.40 -2.86
N TYR A 28 2.01 24.10 -4.08
CA TYR A 28 2.90 24.10 -5.23
C TYR A 28 2.41 24.98 -6.37
N LYS A 29 3.38 25.47 -7.17
CA LYS A 29 3.19 26.22 -8.40
C LYS A 29 4.03 25.56 -9.49
N LEU A 30 3.39 25.09 -10.55
CA LEU A 30 4.03 24.45 -11.69
C LEU A 30 4.01 25.39 -12.88
N TYR A 31 5.16 25.54 -13.53
CA TYR A 31 5.39 26.35 -14.71
C TYR A 31 5.85 25.43 -15.84
N LEU A 32 5.04 25.26 -16.86
CA LEU A 32 5.29 24.38 -17.99
C LEU A 32 6.22 25.04 -19.02
N ASP A 33 6.76 24.22 -19.93
CA ASP A 33 7.61 24.65 -21.03
C ASP A 33 8.84 25.48 -20.60
N TRP A 34 9.42 25.17 -19.42
CA TRP A 34 10.63 25.84 -18.95
C TRP A 34 11.85 25.47 -19.82
N PRO A 35 12.46 26.43 -20.57
CA PRO A 35 13.44 26.07 -21.60
C PRO A 35 14.89 25.99 -21.12
N GLU A 36 15.17 26.42 -19.87
CA GLU A 36 16.54 26.51 -19.38
C GLU A 36 16.91 25.25 -18.56
N ARG A 37 18.21 24.96 -18.54
CA ARG A 37 18.80 23.85 -17.79
C ARG A 37 19.28 24.27 -16.38
N LYS A 38 18.54 25.15 -15.76
CA LYS A 38 18.75 25.70 -14.40
C LYS A 38 17.44 26.27 -13.86
N LEU A 39 17.41 26.48 -12.56
CA LEU A 39 16.25 27.07 -11.89
C LEU A 39 15.93 28.48 -12.38
N PRO A 40 14.66 28.82 -12.54
CA PRO A 40 14.23 30.20 -12.75
C PRO A 40 14.41 31.06 -11.49
N ASP A 41 14.39 32.34 -11.70
CA ASP A 41 14.07 33.27 -10.62
C ASP A 41 12.54 33.35 -10.50
N PHE A 42 11.97 32.51 -9.61
CA PHE A 42 10.53 32.42 -9.43
C PHE A 42 9.84 33.74 -9.08
N SER A 43 10.61 34.73 -8.56
CA SER A 43 10.07 36.07 -8.27
C SER A 43 9.77 36.88 -9.55
N LYS A 44 10.32 36.46 -10.67
CA LYS A 44 10.17 37.13 -11.98
C LYS A 44 9.27 36.38 -12.95
N LEU A 45 8.81 35.19 -12.58
CA LEU A 45 7.85 34.45 -13.37
C LEU A 45 6.45 35.07 -13.27
N GLY A 46 5.67 34.92 -14.33
CA GLY A 46 4.25 35.28 -14.33
C GLY A 46 3.39 34.33 -13.47
N ASP A 47 2.11 34.29 -13.78
CA ASP A 47 1.22 33.34 -13.14
C ASP A 47 1.61 31.90 -13.47
N PRO A 48 1.55 30.96 -12.52
CA PRO A 48 1.82 29.54 -12.79
C PRO A 48 0.72 28.92 -13.68
N ASP A 49 1.11 27.91 -14.47
CA ASP A 49 0.17 27.18 -15.31
C ASP A 49 -0.76 26.30 -14.46
N ILE A 50 -0.22 25.71 -13.38
CA ILE A 50 -0.95 24.85 -12.45
C ILE A 50 -0.57 25.21 -11.02
N THR A 51 -1.58 25.22 -10.14
CA THR A 51 -1.37 25.33 -8.69
C THR A 51 -2.14 24.22 -7.98
N GLY A 52 -1.60 23.76 -6.86
CA GLY A 52 -2.27 22.76 -6.06
C GLY A 52 -1.65 22.61 -4.69
N VAL A 53 -2.06 21.57 -4.01
CA VAL A 53 -1.59 21.22 -2.68
C VAL A 53 -1.11 19.77 -2.68
N LYS A 54 -0.04 19.52 -1.94
CA LYS A 54 0.58 18.21 -1.74
C LYS A 54 0.77 17.95 -0.27
N ASN A 55 1.11 16.74 0.03
CA ASN A 55 1.45 16.35 1.40
C ASN A 55 2.94 16.41 1.68
N ASN A 56 3.79 16.40 0.66
CA ASN A 56 5.24 16.35 0.80
C ASN A 56 5.96 17.16 -0.29
N PHE A 57 7.28 17.35 -0.15
CA PHE A 57 8.15 17.79 -1.24
C PHE A 57 8.48 16.58 -2.13
N ASP A 58 7.62 16.27 -3.07
CA ASP A 58 7.76 15.16 -4.01
C ASP A 58 7.12 15.49 -5.37
N LEU A 59 7.22 14.57 -6.33
CA LEU A 59 6.60 14.71 -7.67
C LEU A 59 5.30 13.91 -7.80
N VAL A 60 4.79 13.34 -6.73
CA VAL A 60 3.47 12.72 -6.72
C VAL A 60 2.45 13.75 -7.22
N ASP A 61 1.51 13.35 -8.08
CA ASP A 61 0.54 14.22 -8.77
C ASP A 61 1.14 15.14 -9.87
N ILE A 62 2.42 15.04 -10.16
CA ILE A 62 3.02 15.64 -11.36
C ILE A 62 3.06 14.54 -12.42
N ASP A 63 2.52 14.83 -13.59
CA ASP A 63 2.52 13.90 -14.72
C ASP A 63 3.95 13.48 -15.05
N GLU A 64 4.26 12.20 -14.92
CA GLU A 64 5.60 11.64 -15.17
C GLU A 64 6.06 11.77 -16.63
N THR A 65 5.14 12.08 -17.54
CA THR A 65 5.45 12.35 -18.95
C THR A 65 5.84 13.80 -19.22
N LEU A 66 5.68 14.68 -18.22
CA LEU A 66 6.12 16.07 -18.33
C LEU A 66 7.65 16.12 -18.33
N ASN A 67 8.16 16.97 -19.17
CA ASN A 67 9.57 17.38 -19.22
C ASN A 67 9.60 18.91 -19.43
N HIS A 68 10.70 19.55 -19.08
CA HIS A 68 10.88 20.99 -19.26
C HIS A 68 9.86 21.81 -18.44
N TYR A 69 9.89 21.65 -17.13
CA TYR A 69 9.05 22.45 -16.24
C TYR A 69 9.85 22.94 -15.02
N ALA A 70 9.31 23.97 -14.37
CA ALA A 70 9.80 24.45 -13.09
C ALA A 70 8.72 24.33 -12.02
N LEU A 71 9.09 23.95 -10.81
CA LEU A 71 8.20 23.69 -9.70
C LEU A 71 8.66 24.42 -8.45
N LEU A 72 7.77 25.22 -7.88
CA LEU A 72 7.95 25.86 -6.60
C LEU A 72 7.04 25.21 -5.56
N MET A 73 7.60 24.74 -4.47
CA MET A 73 6.86 24.13 -3.38
C MET A 73 7.15 24.86 -2.07
N GLU A 74 6.11 25.19 -1.31
CA GLU A 74 6.20 25.96 -0.06
C GLU A 74 5.31 25.36 1.02
N THR A 75 5.83 25.25 2.26
CA THR A 75 5.08 24.82 3.43
C THR A 75 5.57 25.49 4.70
N THR A 76 4.90 25.27 5.82
CA THR A 76 5.28 25.77 7.13
C THR A 76 5.52 24.62 8.09
N LEU A 77 6.76 24.49 8.59
CA LEU A 77 7.12 23.54 9.63
C LEU A 77 6.86 24.16 11.01
N LYS A 78 6.17 23.46 11.90
CA LYS A 78 5.95 23.86 13.30
C LYS A 78 6.93 23.13 14.20
N VAL A 79 7.91 23.85 14.69
CA VAL A 79 8.94 23.36 15.62
C VAL A 79 8.41 23.46 17.06
N LYS A 80 8.35 22.34 17.77
CA LYS A 80 7.84 22.27 19.16
C LYS A 80 8.90 22.69 20.18
N THR A 81 10.15 22.32 19.94
CA THR A 81 11.31 22.60 20.79
C THR A 81 12.48 22.97 19.91
N GLU A 82 13.28 23.92 20.32
CA GLU A 82 14.52 24.27 19.60
C GLU A 82 15.44 23.06 19.51
N GLU A 83 15.79 22.66 18.30
CA GLU A 83 16.73 21.57 18.04
C GLU A 83 17.36 21.67 16.64
N GLU A 84 18.38 20.87 16.37
CA GLU A 84 19.00 20.79 15.06
C GLU A 84 18.16 19.92 14.13
N TYR A 85 17.74 20.46 13.00
CA TYR A 85 17.12 19.75 11.90
C TYR A 85 18.15 19.52 10.81
N THR A 86 18.30 18.29 10.36
CA THR A 86 19.10 17.93 9.19
C THR A 86 18.14 17.58 8.06
N PHE A 87 18.30 18.22 6.92
CA PHE A 87 17.49 17.98 5.73
C PHE A 87 18.33 17.29 4.66
N LYS A 88 17.72 16.36 3.93
CA LYS A 88 18.31 15.65 2.80
C LYS A 88 17.36 15.74 1.63
N ALA A 89 17.85 16.14 0.46
CA ALA A 89 17.13 16.04 -0.79
C ALA A 89 17.99 15.35 -1.84
N SER A 90 17.43 14.35 -2.51
CA SER A 90 17.96 13.77 -3.74
C SER A 90 17.05 14.18 -4.87
N THR A 91 17.57 14.91 -5.85
CA THR A 91 16.78 15.42 -6.97
C THR A 91 17.43 15.13 -8.32
N ASP A 92 16.60 14.85 -9.30
CA ASP A 92 16.87 14.74 -10.72
C ASP A 92 15.79 15.59 -11.43
N ASP A 93 16.05 16.73 -11.99
CA ASP A 93 17.25 17.55 -12.12
C ASP A 93 17.52 18.44 -10.88
N GLY A 94 17.73 19.76 -11.12
CA GLY A 94 18.23 20.71 -10.15
C GLY A 94 17.21 21.21 -9.14
N SER A 95 17.72 21.54 -7.94
CA SER A 95 16.90 22.08 -6.84
C SER A 95 17.64 23.06 -5.94
N LYS A 96 16.87 23.89 -5.22
CA LYS A 96 17.35 24.72 -4.11
C LYS A 96 16.37 24.65 -2.95
N PHE A 97 16.90 24.55 -1.74
CA PHE A 97 16.09 24.50 -0.53
C PHE A 97 16.40 25.65 0.42
N TYR A 98 15.33 26.28 0.89
CA TYR A 98 15.38 27.45 1.76
C TYR A 98 14.56 27.23 3.02
N ILE A 99 15.05 27.83 4.13
CA ILE A 99 14.31 27.93 5.39
C ILE A 99 14.27 29.40 5.79
N ASP A 100 13.06 29.94 5.98
CA ASP A 100 12.81 31.35 6.32
C ASP A 100 13.47 32.34 5.33
N GLY A 101 13.54 31.93 4.08
CA GLY A 101 14.16 32.71 2.99
C GLY A 101 15.69 32.62 2.90
N GLU A 102 16.36 31.93 3.82
CA GLU A 102 17.78 31.63 3.77
C GLU A 102 18.05 30.33 3.01
N LEU A 103 18.98 30.38 2.04
CA LEU A 103 19.38 29.21 1.25
C LEU A 103 20.12 28.22 2.14
N LEU A 104 19.59 27.00 2.28
CA LEU A 104 20.22 25.93 3.05
C LEU A 104 21.12 25.04 2.19
N PHE A 105 20.67 24.65 1.00
CA PHE A 105 21.53 23.99 0.00
C PHE A 105 21.16 24.37 -1.42
N ASP A 106 22.17 24.33 -2.30
CA ASP A 106 22.09 24.56 -3.72
C ASP A 106 22.49 23.29 -4.49
N ASN A 107 21.58 22.79 -5.30
CA ASN A 107 21.74 21.66 -6.19
C ASN A 107 21.27 22.03 -7.60
N ASP A 108 21.42 23.32 -7.99
CA ASP A 108 20.97 23.83 -9.30
C ASP A 108 21.81 23.27 -10.45
N GLY A 109 21.19 23.15 -11.60
CA GLY A 109 21.78 22.64 -12.83
C GLY A 109 21.18 21.31 -13.27
N ALA A 110 21.32 20.99 -14.55
CA ALA A 110 20.83 19.74 -15.12
C ALA A 110 21.79 18.58 -14.78
N HIS A 111 21.27 17.55 -14.11
CA HIS A 111 22.03 16.37 -13.68
C HIS A 111 21.08 15.24 -13.31
N GLY A 112 21.56 13.99 -13.36
CA GLY A 112 20.87 12.84 -12.75
C GLY A 112 20.78 12.97 -11.23
N PRO A 113 20.26 11.97 -10.51
CA PRO A 113 20.01 12.08 -9.08
C PRO A 113 21.28 12.48 -8.28
N ILE A 114 21.24 13.65 -7.66
CA ILE A 114 22.28 14.14 -6.75
C ILE A 114 21.65 14.43 -5.37
N THR A 115 22.31 13.93 -4.31
CA THR A 115 21.88 14.15 -2.94
C THR A 115 22.63 15.30 -2.29
N LYS A 116 21.88 16.22 -1.65
CA LYS A 116 22.40 17.27 -0.76
C LYS A 116 21.88 17.05 0.65
N ILE A 117 22.76 17.31 1.62
CA ILE A 117 22.45 17.23 3.05
C ILE A 117 22.95 18.51 3.72
N ALA A 118 22.10 19.13 4.53
CA ALA A 118 22.48 20.28 5.34
C ALA A 118 21.65 20.35 6.62
N SER A 119 22.24 20.95 7.66
CA SER A 119 21.60 21.10 8.97
C SER A 119 21.41 22.57 9.34
N LYS A 120 20.38 22.84 10.13
CA LYS A 120 20.09 24.13 10.73
C LYS A 120 19.39 23.95 12.07
N THR A 121 19.85 24.69 13.10
CA THR A 121 19.10 24.78 14.35
C THR A 121 17.87 25.66 14.13
N LEU A 122 16.67 25.10 14.39
CA LEU A 122 15.41 25.80 14.29
C LEU A 122 14.87 26.08 15.68
N SER A 123 14.51 27.33 15.93
CA SER A 123 13.90 27.75 17.18
C SER A 123 12.47 27.22 17.31
N LYS A 124 11.92 27.19 18.52
CA LYS A 124 10.50 26.92 18.69
C LYS A 124 9.65 27.94 17.95
N GLY A 125 8.77 27.48 17.06
CA GLY A 125 7.91 28.37 16.29
C GLY A 125 7.53 27.79 14.93
N LYS A 126 7.11 28.68 14.03
CA LYS A 126 6.79 28.34 12.63
C LYS A 126 7.97 28.77 11.75
N HIS A 127 8.40 27.86 10.88
CA HIS A 127 9.47 28.08 9.92
C HIS A 127 8.95 27.83 8.51
N ASN A 128 9.18 28.74 7.59
CA ASN A 128 8.78 28.58 6.19
C ASN A 128 9.83 27.75 5.47
N LEU A 129 9.41 26.63 4.89
CA LEU A 129 10.22 25.76 4.05
C LEU A 129 9.84 26.01 2.59
N ARG A 130 10.86 26.14 1.72
CA ARG A 130 10.67 26.33 0.28
C ARG A 130 11.64 25.46 -0.48
N LEU A 131 11.11 24.64 -1.38
CA LEU A 131 11.88 23.87 -2.35
C LEU A 131 11.57 24.39 -3.76
N GLU A 132 12.63 24.77 -4.47
CA GLU A 132 12.63 25.09 -5.89
C GLU A 132 13.19 23.90 -6.65
N TYR A 133 12.56 23.53 -7.75
CA TYR A 133 12.94 22.39 -8.56
C TYR A 133 12.69 22.71 -10.05
N PHE A 134 13.46 22.10 -10.94
CA PHE A 134 13.16 22.05 -12.35
C PHE A 134 13.56 20.70 -12.95
N ASP A 135 12.90 20.36 -14.04
CA ASP A 135 13.18 19.20 -14.88
C ASP A 135 13.39 19.65 -16.32
N CYS A 136 14.38 19.07 -17.01
CA CYS A 136 14.69 19.47 -18.39
C CYS A 136 14.99 18.32 -19.35
N ASP A 137 15.13 17.11 -18.88
CA ASP A 137 15.46 15.93 -19.68
C ASP A 137 14.66 14.70 -19.21
N LYS A 138 15.07 13.53 -19.61
CA LYS A 138 14.43 12.28 -19.19
C LYS A 138 14.86 11.91 -17.77
N GLY A 139 13.90 11.58 -16.94
CA GLY A 139 14.09 11.20 -15.56
C GLY A 139 13.82 12.37 -14.64
N GLN A 140 12.86 12.20 -13.74
CA GLN A 140 12.49 13.21 -12.76
C GLN A 140 12.32 12.55 -11.40
N SER A 141 12.92 13.13 -10.37
CA SER A 141 12.74 12.64 -9.01
C SER A 141 12.98 13.72 -7.96
N ILE A 142 12.18 13.69 -6.92
CA ILE A 142 12.43 14.42 -5.68
C ILE A 142 12.23 13.43 -4.54
N ASN A 143 13.28 13.31 -3.72
CA ASN A 143 13.25 12.52 -2.51
C ASN A 143 13.73 13.39 -1.36
N PHE A 144 12.79 13.88 -0.53
CA PHE A 144 13.05 14.86 0.50
C PHE A 144 12.76 14.30 1.88
N LEU A 145 13.79 14.33 2.75
CA LEU A 145 13.72 13.85 4.13
C LEU A 145 14.27 14.86 5.09
N TYR A 146 13.87 14.72 6.36
CA TYR A 146 14.52 15.37 7.48
C TYR A 146 14.77 14.40 8.64
N LYS A 147 15.66 14.78 9.53
CA LYS A 147 15.87 14.15 10.85
C LYS A 147 16.19 15.20 11.89
N THR A 148 16.06 14.82 13.17
CA THR A 148 16.54 15.59 14.31
C THR A 148 17.36 14.66 15.24
N PRO A 149 17.97 15.15 16.33
CA PRO A 149 18.64 14.26 17.29
C PRO A 149 17.73 13.22 17.94
N THR A 150 16.41 13.45 17.92
CA THR A 150 15.39 12.56 18.52
C THR A 150 14.50 11.89 17.49
N ILE A 151 14.61 12.27 16.22
CA ILE A 151 13.79 11.78 15.10
C ILE A 151 14.75 11.29 14.02
N GLU A 152 14.64 10.05 13.64
CA GLU A 152 15.38 9.47 12.52
C GLU A 152 14.87 9.99 11.17
N TRP A 153 15.56 9.67 10.06
CA TRP A 153 15.21 10.12 8.74
C TRP A 153 13.75 9.79 8.39
N ARG A 154 12.99 10.81 8.04
CA ARG A 154 11.57 10.67 7.62
C ARG A 154 11.13 11.79 6.70
N GLU A 155 10.01 11.61 6.03
CA GLU A 155 9.35 12.64 5.22
C GLU A 155 8.70 13.70 6.13
N LEU A 156 8.47 14.91 5.58
CA LEU A 156 7.89 16.03 6.37
C LEU A 156 6.54 15.67 7.02
N ASN A 157 5.74 14.84 6.33
CA ASN A 157 4.41 14.47 6.79
C ASN A 157 4.36 13.37 7.83
N ASP A 158 5.42 12.59 7.98
CA ASP A 158 5.48 11.57 9.04
C ASP A 158 5.37 12.20 10.44
N HIS A 159 5.77 13.46 10.54
CA HIS A 159 5.62 14.22 11.79
C HIS A 159 4.15 14.55 12.10
N LEU A 160 3.30 14.60 11.08
CA LEU A 160 1.87 14.88 11.21
C LEU A 160 1.06 13.64 11.53
N LEU A 161 1.46 12.49 11.00
CA LEU A 161 0.78 11.22 11.25
C LEU A 161 0.84 10.85 12.74
N ALA A 162 1.95 11.14 13.44
CA ALA A 162 2.07 10.89 14.88
C ALA A 162 1.17 11.81 15.75
N ASP A 163 0.86 13.02 15.29
CA ASP A 163 -0.11 13.90 15.97
C ASP A 163 -1.56 13.65 15.49
N GLU A 164 -1.75 13.07 14.31
CA GLU A 164 -3.06 12.70 13.75
C GLU A 164 -3.67 11.46 14.43
N ASP A 165 -2.90 10.59 15.05
CA ASP A 165 -3.44 9.54 15.93
C ASP A 165 -4.22 10.11 17.13
N LYS A 166 -4.02 11.40 17.42
CA LYS A 166 -4.84 12.18 18.37
C LYS A 166 -5.94 13.01 17.73
N ALA A 167 -5.92 13.18 16.42
CA ALA A 167 -7.00 13.79 15.68
C ALA A 167 -8.09 12.74 15.44
N THR A 168 -8.82 12.48 16.51
CA THR A 168 -10.22 11.99 16.55
C THR A 168 -10.77 11.49 15.22
N ASP A 169 -11.15 10.23 15.14
CA ASP A 169 -12.37 9.57 14.61
C ASP A 169 -13.32 10.39 13.66
N LYS A 170 -12.84 11.41 12.97
CA LYS A 170 -13.64 12.25 12.07
C LYS A 170 -13.44 11.94 10.58
N ASP A 171 -12.86 10.80 10.25
CA ASP A 171 -12.90 10.34 8.87
C ASP A 171 -14.24 9.63 8.59
N ASP A 172 -15.33 10.38 8.77
CA ASP A 172 -16.71 9.96 8.44
C ASP A 172 -16.88 9.55 6.96
N PHE A 173 -15.86 9.72 6.12
CA PHE A 173 -15.97 9.39 4.69
C PHE A 173 -16.03 7.87 4.43
N VAL A 174 -15.43 7.05 5.27
CA VAL A 174 -15.41 5.58 5.11
C VAL A 174 -16.73 4.97 5.54
N LYS A 175 -17.34 5.50 6.59
CA LYS A 175 -18.56 4.94 7.16
C LYS A 175 -19.72 4.81 6.17
N PRO A 176 -20.07 5.84 5.35
CA PRO A 176 -21.12 5.69 4.34
C PRO A 176 -20.83 4.59 3.32
N GLN A 177 -19.56 4.39 2.95
CA GLN A 177 -19.13 3.35 2.02
C GLN A 177 -19.22 1.96 2.65
N ILE A 178 -18.86 1.83 3.92
CA ILE A 178 -19.07 0.59 4.71
C ILE A 178 -20.56 0.29 4.80
N ASP A 179 -21.38 1.25 5.14
CA ASP A 179 -22.84 1.09 5.30
C ASP A 179 -23.49 0.64 3.97
N GLU A 180 -23.05 1.18 2.81
CA GLU A 180 -23.51 0.77 1.49
C GLU A 180 -23.10 -0.67 1.17
N ALA A 181 -21.83 -1.02 1.37
CA ALA A 181 -21.35 -2.38 1.14
C ALA A 181 -22.02 -3.40 2.09
N LEU A 182 -22.23 -3.02 3.34
CA LEU A 182 -22.94 -3.83 4.33
C LEU A 182 -24.40 -4.07 3.94
N ALA A 183 -25.07 -3.09 3.33
CA ALA A 183 -26.42 -3.27 2.81
C ALA A 183 -26.45 -4.30 1.66
N ARG A 184 -25.46 -4.25 0.73
CA ARG A 184 -25.32 -5.26 -0.34
C ARG A 184 -25.04 -6.64 0.23
N PHE A 185 -24.11 -6.74 1.20
CA PHE A 185 -23.79 -7.98 1.90
C PHE A 185 -25.03 -8.57 2.58
N SER A 186 -25.76 -7.75 3.34
CA SER A 186 -26.95 -8.21 4.07
C SER A 186 -28.02 -8.74 3.12
N ALA A 187 -28.22 -8.06 1.97
CA ALA A 187 -29.16 -8.52 0.94
C ALA A 187 -28.72 -9.84 0.29
N TRP A 188 -27.40 -10.01 0.01
CA TRP A 188 -26.86 -11.25 -0.56
C TRP A 188 -26.86 -12.38 0.49
N LYS A 189 -26.45 -12.10 1.72
CA LYS A 189 -26.38 -13.09 2.80
C LYS A 189 -27.75 -13.71 3.06
N GLY A 190 -28.79 -12.90 3.23
CA GLY A 190 -30.11 -13.37 3.66
C GLY A 190 -30.00 -14.11 5.00
N ASP A 191 -30.62 -15.28 5.07
CA ASP A 191 -30.60 -16.18 6.23
C ASP A 191 -29.48 -17.24 6.19
N ASP A 192 -28.61 -17.19 5.15
CA ASP A 192 -27.54 -18.17 4.97
C ASP A 192 -26.43 -17.98 6.03
N GLU A 193 -25.83 -19.10 6.44
CA GLU A 193 -24.57 -19.07 7.16
C GLU A 193 -23.44 -18.67 6.22
N VAL A 194 -22.60 -17.75 6.68
CA VAL A 194 -21.47 -17.25 5.88
C VAL A 194 -20.19 -17.24 6.70
N MET A 195 -19.06 -17.44 6.04
CA MET A 195 -17.74 -17.02 6.48
C MET A 195 -17.44 -15.69 5.84
N VAL A 196 -16.97 -14.70 6.60
CA VAL A 196 -16.69 -13.36 6.07
C VAL A 196 -15.39 -12.80 6.62
N PHE A 197 -14.59 -12.16 5.75
CA PHE A 197 -13.37 -11.48 6.16
C PHE A 197 -13.00 -10.34 5.20
N PRO A 198 -12.55 -9.19 5.71
CA PRO A 198 -11.95 -8.14 4.93
C PRO A 198 -10.52 -8.49 4.53
N ILE A 199 -10.11 -7.95 3.38
CA ILE A 199 -8.76 -8.05 2.82
C ILE A 199 -8.10 -6.68 2.88
N VAL A 200 -6.86 -6.67 3.39
CA VAL A 200 -5.90 -5.57 3.31
C VAL A 200 -4.73 -6.07 2.48
N THR A 201 -4.29 -5.31 1.49
CA THR A 201 -3.15 -5.65 0.64
C THR A 201 -2.51 -4.40 0.06
N ASP A 202 -1.21 -4.45 -0.20
CA ASP A 202 -0.48 -3.42 -0.93
C ASP A 202 -0.67 -2.01 -0.35
N VAL A 203 -0.60 -1.91 0.98
CA VAL A 203 -0.84 -0.65 1.70
C VAL A 203 0.29 0.35 1.49
N HIS A 204 1.52 -0.12 1.32
CA HIS A 204 2.72 0.69 1.09
C HIS A 204 2.83 1.86 2.08
N THR A 205 2.79 1.57 3.38
CA THR A 205 2.70 2.57 4.46
C THR A 205 3.93 3.44 4.64
N ALA A 206 5.03 3.09 3.98
CA ALA A 206 6.28 3.85 4.13
C ALA A 206 6.16 5.26 3.54
N GLY A 207 6.13 6.23 4.43
CA GLY A 207 6.30 7.64 4.11
C GLY A 207 5.12 8.37 3.49
N ARG A 208 4.08 7.70 3.05
CA ARG A 208 3.03 8.36 2.27
C ARG A 208 1.62 7.99 2.66
N PHE A 209 1.42 6.87 3.34
CA PHE A 209 0.09 6.39 3.69
C PHE A 209 -0.09 6.30 5.18
N SER A 210 -1.25 6.73 5.55
CA SER A 210 -1.72 6.56 6.90
C SER A 210 -1.96 5.07 7.19
N TYR A 211 -1.41 4.56 8.27
CA TYR A 211 -1.82 3.27 8.86
C TYR A 211 -3.33 3.21 9.13
N LYS A 212 -4.02 4.34 9.10
CA LYS A 212 -5.48 4.46 9.22
C LYS A 212 -6.23 3.53 8.27
N HIS A 213 -5.63 3.19 7.11
CA HIS A 213 -6.25 2.27 6.16
C HIS A 213 -6.49 0.89 6.74
N ILE A 214 -5.53 0.39 7.51
CA ILE A 214 -5.71 -0.85 8.27
C ILE A 214 -6.82 -0.65 9.30
N GLY A 215 -6.86 0.51 9.96
CA GLY A 215 -7.94 0.88 10.87
C GLY A 215 -9.32 0.94 10.19
N HIS A 216 -9.42 1.43 8.95
CA HIS A 216 -10.68 1.40 8.20
C HIS A 216 -11.12 -0.03 7.87
N ALA A 217 -10.19 -0.92 7.53
CA ALA A 217 -10.50 -2.32 7.32
C ALA A 217 -10.95 -2.99 8.64
N VAL A 218 -10.38 -2.62 9.78
CA VAL A 218 -10.85 -3.06 11.10
C VAL A 218 -12.29 -2.60 11.35
N THR A 219 -12.61 -1.34 11.06
CA THR A 219 -13.99 -0.83 11.17
C THR A 219 -14.95 -1.61 10.26
N ALA A 220 -14.52 -1.96 9.06
CA ALA A 220 -15.31 -2.80 8.16
C ALA A 220 -15.48 -4.21 8.74
N ALA A 221 -14.43 -4.80 9.31
CA ALA A 221 -14.48 -6.14 9.92
C ALA A 221 -15.51 -6.20 11.06
N GLU A 222 -15.52 -5.19 11.92
CA GLU A 222 -16.50 -5.09 12.99
C GLU A 222 -17.94 -4.96 12.45
N ALA A 223 -18.13 -4.10 11.45
CA ALA A 223 -19.45 -3.87 10.86
C ALA A 223 -20.02 -5.14 10.18
N PHE A 224 -19.19 -5.91 9.50
CA PHE A 224 -19.59 -7.15 8.82
C PHE A 224 -19.65 -8.36 9.73
N GLY A 225 -19.12 -8.26 10.96
CA GLY A 225 -18.99 -9.39 11.87
C GLY A 225 -18.00 -10.43 11.34
N ALA A 226 -16.81 -9.97 10.97
CA ALA A 226 -15.78 -10.79 10.33
C ALA A 226 -15.31 -11.94 11.24
N ASP A 227 -15.08 -13.11 10.64
CA ASP A 227 -14.55 -14.29 11.32
C ASP A 227 -13.03 -14.17 11.58
N PHE A 228 -12.32 -13.48 10.69
CA PHE A 228 -10.91 -13.12 10.76
C PHE A 228 -10.61 -11.99 9.76
N MET A 229 -9.37 -11.50 9.72
CA MET A 229 -8.92 -10.55 8.70
C MET A 229 -7.70 -11.11 7.96
N VAL A 230 -7.48 -10.62 6.75
CA VAL A 230 -6.34 -11.00 5.91
C VAL A 230 -5.51 -9.79 5.55
N ASN A 231 -4.19 -9.91 5.69
CA ASN A 231 -3.21 -8.99 5.14
C ASN A 231 -2.36 -9.75 4.12
N PHE A 232 -2.50 -9.43 2.84
CA PHE A 232 -1.73 -10.06 1.77
C PHE A 232 -0.31 -9.51 1.62
N GLY A 233 0.16 -8.65 2.54
CA GLY A 233 1.50 -8.10 2.47
C GLY A 233 1.60 -6.80 1.70
N ASP A 234 2.83 -6.48 1.31
CA ASP A 234 3.21 -5.18 0.79
C ASP A 234 2.80 -4.04 1.72
N ILE A 235 3.20 -4.21 2.99
CA ILE A 235 3.10 -3.14 3.99
C ILE A 235 4.02 -1.98 3.60
N GLY A 236 5.09 -2.27 2.84
CA GLY A 236 5.99 -1.28 2.28
C GLY A 236 7.23 -1.04 3.15
N LEU A 237 7.74 -2.07 3.80
CA LEU A 237 8.93 -1.98 4.67
C LEU A 237 10.21 -1.64 3.90
N ASN A 238 10.28 -1.96 2.61
CA ASN A 238 11.41 -1.64 1.73
C ASN A 238 11.27 -0.30 1.01
N ALA A 239 10.22 0.46 1.30
CA ALA A 239 10.09 1.78 0.70
C ALA A 239 11.04 2.78 1.37
N TYR A 240 11.52 3.72 0.56
CA TYR A 240 12.31 4.83 1.07
C TYR A 240 11.44 5.70 2.01
N PRO A 241 11.89 6.11 3.19
CA PRO A 241 13.25 6.03 3.74
C PRO A 241 13.59 4.76 4.54
N ALA A 242 12.70 3.80 4.63
CA ALA A 242 12.91 2.59 5.44
C ALA A 242 14.14 1.79 4.98
N THR A 243 14.42 1.76 3.67
CA THR A 243 15.59 1.09 3.10
C THR A 243 16.93 1.62 3.62
N GLU A 244 16.98 2.89 4.02
CA GLU A 244 18.19 3.53 4.55
C GLU A 244 18.22 3.60 6.07
N ASN A 245 17.15 3.17 6.76
CA ASN A 245 17.01 3.38 8.20
C ASN A 245 16.25 2.22 8.87
N SER A 246 16.98 1.36 9.58
CA SER A 246 16.39 0.19 10.25
C SER A 246 15.46 0.57 11.42
N ALA A 247 15.66 1.71 12.06
CA ALA A 247 14.74 2.20 13.09
C ALA A 247 13.39 2.59 12.47
N TYR A 248 13.42 3.20 11.29
CA TYR A 248 12.20 3.56 10.57
C TYR A 248 11.44 2.34 10.05
N ALA A 249 12.14 1.35 9.50
CA ALA A 249 11.50 0.08 9.12
C ALA A 249 10.80 -0.59 10.31
N ARG A 250 11.43 -0.54 11.49
CA ARG A 250 10.82 -1.04 12.73
C ARG A 250 9.62 -0.22 13.16
N GLU A 251 9.67 1.10 13.05
CA GLU A 251 8.55 1.99 13.35
C GLU A 251 7.33 1.69 12.47
N ILE A 252 7.54 1.38 11.17
CA ILE A 252 6.45 0.94 10.28
C ILE A 252 5.82 -0.36 10.80
N VAL A 253 6.63 -1.33 11.22
CA VAL A 253 6.13 -2.58 11.82
C VAL A 253 5.27 -2.28 13.05
N ASP A 254 5.77 -1.47 13.97
CA ASP A 254 5.11 -1.17 15.24
C ASP A 254 3.79 -0.42 15.02
N ASN A 255 3.77 0.56 14.12
CA ASN A 255 2.57 1.31 13.76
C ASN A 255 1.52 0.42 13.05
N THR A 256 1.96 -0.43 12.12
CA THR A 256 1.09 -1.41 11.46
C THR A 256 0.46 -2.33 12.49
N ARG A 257 1.27 -2.87 13.40
CA ARG A 257 0.78 -3.71 14.50
C ARG A 257 -0.24 -3.00 15.39
N ALA A 258 0.02 -1.74 15.75
CA ALA A 258 -0.89 -0.95 16.56
C ALA A 258 -2.27 -0.78 15.91
N GLN A 259 -2.34 -0.73 14.58
CA GLN A 259 -3.63 -0.72 13.87
C GLN A 259 -4.27 -2.11 13.81
N MET A 260 -3.49 -3.16 13.54
CA MET A 260 -3.99 -4.54 13.53
C MET A 260 -4.53 -4.96 14.90
N ASP A 261 -3.88 -4.53 15.99
CA ASP A 261 -4.28 -4.84 17.38
C ASP A 261 -5.63 -4.22 17.80
N LYS A 262 -6.17 -3.28 17.03
CA LYS A 262 -7.52 -2.74 17.24
C LYS A 262 -8.62 -3.76 16.95
N TYR A 263 -8.34 -4.75 16.11
CA TYR A 263 -9.29 -5.82 15.81
C TYR A 263 -9.22 -6.92 16.88
N ASP A 264 -10.36 -7.21 17.49
CA ASP A 264 -10.45 -8.27 18.51
C ASP A 264 -10.54 -9.70 17.93
N GLY A 265 -10.30 -9.90 16.64
CA GLY A 265 -10.18 -11.20 16.00
C GLY A 265 -8.73 -11.57 15.72
N ILE A 266 -8.51 -12.45 14.76
CA ILE A 266 -7.19 -12.83 14.30
C ILE A 266 -6.92 -12.27 12.91
N TRP A 267 -5.62 -12.13 12.58
CA TRP A 267 -5.16 -11.82 11.24
C TRP A 267 -4.39 -12.99 10.67
N LEU A 268 -4.65 -13.27 9.41
CA LEU A 268 -3.78 -14.10 8.57
C LEU A 268 -2.92 -13.17 7.71
N TYR A 269 -1.64 -13.47 7.63
CA TYR A 269 -0.67 -12.65 6.90
C TYR A 269 0.09 -13.48 5.89
N THR A 270 0.29 -12.95 4.71
CA THR A 270 1.22 -13.46 3.69
C THR A 270 2.22 -12.36 3.35
N PRO A 271 3.55 -12.64 3.33
CA PRO A 271 4.51 -11.60 3.03
C PRO A 271 4.47 -11.20 1.55
N GLY A 272 4.54 -9.89 1.32
CA GLY A 272 4.73 -9.31 0.00
C GLY A 272 6.20 -9.04 -0.33
N ASN A 273 6.49 -8.65 -1.56
CA ASN A 273 7.86 -8.37 -2.00
C ASN A 273 8.44 -7.09 -1.38
N HIS A 274 7.59 -6.20 -0.86
CA HIS A 274 7.99 -4.99 -0.16
C HIS A 274 8.07 -5.11 1.37
N ASP A 275 8.07 -6.33 1.92
CA ASP A 275 8.05 -6.56 3.37
C ASP A 275 9.38 -7.01 3.97
N TRP A 276 10.39 -7.26 3.15
CA TRP A 276 11.63 -7.92 3.59
C TRP A 276 12.74 -6.96 4.01
N ASP A 277 12.74 -5.73 3.56
CA ASP A 277 13.80 -4.77 3.85
C ASP A 277 13.73 -4.28 5.31
N ALA A 278 14.81 -4.50 6.03
CA ALA A 278 14.96 -4.04 7.41
C ALA A 278 15.76 -2.73 7.54
N GLY A 279 16.08 -2.11 6.39
CA GLY A 279 16.89 -0.91 6.30
C GLY A 279 18.40 -1.16 6.38
N GLU A 280 19.19 -0.22 5.91
CA GLU A 280 20.66 -0.25 5.95
C GLU A 280 21.28 -1.50 5.26
N GLY A 281 20.63 -1.99 4.21
CA GLY A 281 21.03 -3.20 3.51
C GLY A 281 20.85 -4.51 4.29
N LYS A 282 20.08 -4.47 5.38
CA LYS A 282 19.66 -5.64 6.15
C LYS A 282 18.29 -6.11 5.69
N PHE A 283 17.97 -7.36 6.00
CA PHE A 283 16.70 -7.97 5.62
C PHE A 283 16.05 -8.65 6.83
N PHE A 284 14.73 -8.56 6.91
CA PHE A 284 13.95 -9.38 7.81
C PHE A 284 13.99 -10.84 7.36
N THR A 285 13.87 -11.74 8.30
CA THR A 285 13.76 -13.17 8.06
C THR A 285 12.28 -13.59 8.11
N ASP A 286 11.95 -14.80 7.64
CA ASP A 286 10.65 -15.43 7.87
C ASP A 286 10.26 -15.41 9.37
N GLU A 287 11.22 -15.67 10.26
CA GLU A 287 11.01 -15.66 11.69
C GLU A 287 10.64 -14.27 12.21
N ASP A 288 11.27 -13.19 11.67
CA ASP A 288 10.93 -11.81 12.00
C ASP A 288 9.51 -11.47 11.55
N LEU A 289 9.19 -11.69 10.26
CA LEU A 289 7.87 -11.37 9.70
C LEU A 289 6.76 -12.18 10.37
N SER A 290 7.00 -13.47 10.61
CA SER A 290 6.08 -14.31 11.36
C SER A 290 5.91 -13.81 12.81
N GLY A 291 7.02 -13.36 13.43
CA GLY A 291 7.01 -12.75 14.77
C GLY A 291 6.18 -11.47 14.83
N PHE A 292 6.23 -10.65 13.76
CA PHE A 292 5.47 -9.40 13.71
C PHE A 292 3.99 -9.61 13.41
N PHE A 293 3.66 -10.47 12.43
CA PHE A 293 2.35 -10.47 11.79
C PHE A 293 1.57 -11.79 11.87
N GLN A 294 2.13 -12.85 12.45
CA GLN A 294 1.45 -14.15 12.56
C GLN A 294 1.43 -14.69 14.01
N LYS A 295 2.59 -14.84 14.65
CA LYS A 295 2.71 -15.38 16.02
C LYS A 295 1.84 -14.66 17.06
N PRO A 296 1.66 -13.32 17.01
CA PRO A 296 0.80 -12.64 17.98
C PRO A 296 -0.64 -13.14 18.01
N TRP A 297 -1.13 -13.75 16.94
CA TRP A 297 -2.50 -14.26 16.82
C TRP A 297 -2.61 -15.74 17.21
N GLN A 298 -1.48 -16.46 17.32
CA GLN A 298 -1.46 -17.89 17.58
C GLN A 298 -2.05 -18.25 18.93
N GLU A 299 -1.74 -17.50 19.98
CA GLU A 299 -2.33 -17.73 21.31
C GLU A 299 -3.85 -17.59 21.29
N LYS A 300 -4.35 -16.55 20.58
CA LYS A 300 -5.78 -16.27 20.45
C LYS A 300 -6.51 -17.30 19.60
N ALA A 301 -5.91 -17.73 18.51
CA ALA A 301 -6.47 -18.74 17.61
C ALA A 301 -6.38 -20.17 18.18
N GLY A 302 -5.49 -20.39 19.14
CA GLY A 302 -5.27 -21.70 19.76
C GLY A 302 -4.86 -22.77 18.75
N GLU A 303 -5.45 -23.95 18.87
CA GLU A 303 -5.16 -25.10 17.99
C GLU A 303 -5.69 -24.94 16.56
N ASN A 304 -6.40 -23.88 16.25
CA ASN A 304 -6.94 -23.67 14.90
C ASN A 304 -5.92 -23.01 13.95
N LEU A 305 -4.92 -22.28 14.48
CA LEU A 305 -3.87 -21.64 13.67
C LEU A 305 -2.57 -22.45 13.78
N HIS A 306 -2.14 -22.98 12.64
CA HIS A 306 -0.95 -23.79 12.51
C HIS A 306 0.12 -23.03 11.71
N LEU A 307 1.12 -22.51 12.40
CA LEU A 307 2.28 -21.86 11.79
C LEU A 307 3.39 -22.89 11.58
N THR A 308 4.01 -22.89 10.40
CA THR A 308 5.21 -23.69 10.17
C THR A 308 6.40 -23.05 10.89
N PRO A 309 7.12 -23.77 11.78
CA PRO A 309 8.21 -23.20 12.55
C PRO A 309 9.29 -22.54 11.67
N GLY A 310 9.64 -21.28 11.95
CA GLY A 310 10.65 -20.52 11.20
C GLY A 310 10.25 -20.12 9.78
N LYS A 311 8.94 -20.21 9.47
CA LYS A 311 8.40 -19.89 8.15
C LYS A 311 7.22 -18.91 8.26
N THR A 312 6.83 -18.33 7.14
CA THR A 312 5.67 -17.43 7.02
C THR A 312 4.47 -18.08 6.34
N TYR A 313 4.43 -19.40 6.25
CA TYR A 313 3.29 -20.15 5.71
C TYR A 313 2.69 -21.10 6.75
N GLY A 314 1.42 -21.42 6.57
CA GLY A 314 0.68 -22.26 7.50
C GLY A 314 -0.79 -22.41 7.07
N TRP A 315 -1.65 -22.83 8.00
CA TRP A 315 -3.08 -22.90 7.76
C TRP A 315 -3.89 -22.53 9.00
N TYR A 316 -5.14 -22.18 8.77
CA TYR A 316 -6.12 -21.85 9.79
C TYR A 316 -7.42 -22.58 9.50
N ASP A 317 -7.88 -23.38 10.46
CA ASP A 317 -9.20 -23.99 10.42
C ASP A 317 -10.21 -23.05 11.07
N VAL A 318 -11.10 -22.45 10.26
CA VAL A 318 -12.00 -21.40 10.73
C VAL A 318 -13.05 -21.98 11.67
N PRO A 319 -13.09 -21.56 12.95
CA PRO A 319 -13.98 -22.14 13.94
C PRO A 319 -15.45 -22.04 13.54
N GLY A 320 -16.15 -23.17 13.57
CA GLY A 320 -17.58 -23.24 13.27
C GLY A 320 -17.96 -23.11 11.81
N LYS A 321 -17.00 -22.87 10.88
CA LYS A 321 -17.27 -22.71 9.43
C LYS A 321 -16.97 -23.96 8.61
N GLY A 322 -16.16 -24.87 9.15
CA GLY A 322 -15.75 -26.07 8.41
C GLY A 322 -14.99 -25.72 7.12
N ILE A 323 -14.13 -24.73 7.18
CA ILE A 323 -13.28 -24.27 6.08
C ILE A 323 -11.85 -24.18 6.58
N ARG A 324 -10.92 -24.68 5.76
CA ARG A 324 -9.47 -24.51 5.96
C ARG A 324 -8.95 -23.39 5.08
N VAL A 325 -8.24 -22.44 5.67
CA VAL A 325 -7.55 -21.36 4.98
C VAL A 325 -6.05 -21.63 5.04
N ILE A 326 -5.41 -21.87 3.90
CA ILE A 326 -3.96 -22.07 3.77
C ILE A 326 -3.36 -20.75 3.31
N PHE A 327 -2.30 -20.28 3.95
CA PHE A 327 -1.57 -19.08 3.56
C PHE A 327 -0.12 -19.44 3.21
N LEU A 328 0.34 -18.90 2.08
CA LEU A 328 1.62 -19.23 1.45
C LEU A 328 2.55 -18.02 1.43
N ASN A 329 3.86 -18.29 1.48
CA ASN A 329 4.90 -17.32 1.15
C ASN A 329 5.22 -17.41 -0.35
N SER A 330 4.95 -16.37 -1.11
CA SER A 330 5.22 -16.30 -2.54
C SER A 330 6.53 -15.58 -2.88
N GLN A 331 7.39 -15.32 -1.88
CA GLN A 331 8.63 -14.54 -2.03
C GLN A 331 9.91 -15.36 -1.86
N GLY A 332 9.77 -16.67 -1.73
CA GLY A 332 10.90 -17.56 -1.43
C GLY A 332 11.45 -17.35 -0.01
N THR A 333 12.67 -17.75 0.23
CA THR A 333 13.35 -17.54 1.51
C THR A 333 14.09 -16.20 1.50
N GLY A 334 13.37 -15.08 1.57
CA GLY A 334 13.91 -13.74 1.81
C GLY A 334 15.20 -13.44 1.03
N THR A 335 15.18 -13.57 -0.29
CA THR A 335 16.41 -13.45 -1.04
C THR A 335 16.70 -12.02 -1.42
N GLN A 336 17.81 -11.53 -0.92
CA GLN A 336 18.52 -10.31 -1.25
C GLN A 336 18.78 -10.09 -2.75
N ASN A 337 18.38 -11.02 -3.64
CA ASN A 337 18.78 -11.03 -5.04
C ASN A 337 17.62 -10.94 -6.05
N GLY A 338 16.44 -10.46 -5.62
CA GLY A 338 15.34 -10.20 -6.56
C GLY A 338 14.67 -11.44 -7.15
N SER A 339 14.78 -12.60 -6.49
CA SER A 339 13.97 -13.79 -6.82
C SER A 339 12.57 -13.62 -6.21
N TYR A 340 11.93 -12.55 -6.59
CA TYR A 340 10.53 -12.32 -6.27
C TYR A 340 9.67 -13.37 -6.98
N TYR A 341 8.52 -13.71 -6.37
CA TYR A 341 7.51 -14.59 -6.97
C TYR A 341 7.91 -16.07 -7.05
N LEU A 342 8.57 -16.56 -6.00
CA LEU A 342 9.02 -17.93 -5.88
C LEU A 342 8.36 -18.66 -4.70
N PHE A 343 7.68 -19.76 -4.99
CA PHE A 343 7.27 -20.73 -3.98
C PHE A 343 8.37 -21.81 -3.86
N ASP A 344 9.06 -21.87 -2.74
CA ASP A 344 10.18 -22.78 -2.60
C ASP A 344 9.78 -24.26 -2.57
N ASP A 345 10.72 -25.16 -2.85
CA ASP A 345 10.49 -26.60 -2.94
C ASP A 345 10.00 -27.20 -1.62
N GLU A 346 10.48 -26.70 -0.47
CA GLU A 346 10.07 -27.15 0.85
C GLU A 346 8.60 -26.85 1.09
N GLN A 347 8.18 -25.60 0.80
CA GLN A 347 6.81 -25.19 0.90
C GLN A 347 5.89 -25.97 -0.05
N MET A 348 6.34 -26.24 -1.29
CA MET A 348 5.55 -26.99 -2.25
C MET A 348 5.36 -28.46 -1.80
N ALA A 349 6.38 -29.08 -1.25
CA ALA A 349 6.26 -30.43 -0.67
C ALA A 349 5.32 -30.43 0.55
N TRP A 350 5.43 -29.41 1.40
CA TRP A 350 4.55 -29.22 2.53
C TRP A 350 3.07 -29.01 2.09
N LEU A 351 2.81 -28.13 1.11
CA LEU A 351 1.48 -27.89 0.55
C LEU A 351 0.86 -29.17 -0.02
N GLN A 352 1.63 -29.93 -0.82
CA GLN A 352 1.17 -31.18 -1.39
C GLN A 352 0.75 -32.19 -0.27
N ASN A 353 1.61 -32.37 0.75
CA ASN A 353 1.33 -33.26 1.86
C ASN A 353 0.11 -32.82 2.68
N LEU A 354 -0.04 -31.52 2.91
CA LEU A 354 -1.20 -30.96 3.61
C LEU A 354 -2.48 -31.24 2.83
N LEU A 355 -2.51 -30.96 1.53
CA LEU A 355 -3.67 -31.18 0.69
C LEU A 355 -3.99 -32.68 0.50
N ASP A 356 -2.98 -33.55 0.44
CA ASP A 356 -3.18 -35.00 0.35
C ASP A 356 -3.78 -35.59 1.65
N SER A 357 -3.50 -34.96 2.79
CA SER A 357 -4.07 -35.34 4.10
C SER A 357 -5.40 -34.65 4.42
N THR A 358 -5.80 -33.64 3.63
CA THR A 358 -7.03 -32.89 3.85
C THR A 358 -8.25 -33.69 3.34
N PRO A 359 -9.30 -33.85 4.17
CA PRO A 359 -10.54 -34.50 3.72
C PRO A 359 -11.13 -33.84 2.46
N ALA A 360 -11.60 -34.65 1.52
CA ALA A 360 -12.10 -34.14 0.23
C ALA A 360 -13.36 -33.25 0.36
N ASP A 361 -14.11 -33.43 1.40
CA ASP A 361 -15.32 -32.66 1.73
C ASP A 361 -15.03 -31.39 2.57
N LEU A 362 -13.80 -31.22 3.08
CA LEU A 362 -13.38 -30.00 3.76
C LEU A 362 -13.01 -28.93 2.72
N PRO A 363 -13.79 -27.83 2.60
CA PRO A 363 -13.47 -26.76 1.69
C PRO A 363 -12.14 -26.09 2.07
N VAL A 364 -11.29 -25.88 1.07
CA VAL A 364 -9.98 -25.25 1.20
C VAL A 364 -9.95 -23.93 0.45
N MET A 365 -9.42 -22.90 1.08
CA MET A 365 -9.07 -21.61 0.49
C MET A 365 -7.55 -21.42 0.57
N VAL A 366 -6.94 -20.88 -0.47
CA VAL A 366 -5.49 -20.62 -0.50
C VAL A 366 -5.24 -19.13 -0.65
N LEU A 367 -4.39 -18.59 0.20
CA LEU A 367 -3.98 -17.18 0.23
C LEU A 367 -2.49 -17.07 -0.08
N ALA A 368 -2.10 -16.08 -0.86
CA ALA A 368 -0.71 -15.69 -1.05
C ALA A 368 -0.66 -14.19 -1.41
N HIS A 369 0.50 -13.58 -1.41
CA HIS A 369 0.63 -12.22 -1.93
C HIS A 369 0.58 -12.24 -3.46
N TYR A 370 1.45 -13.01 -4.11
CA TYR A 370 1.58 -13.08 -5.55
C TYR A 370 0.70 -14.18 -6.17
N MET A 371 0.12 -13.88 -7.34
CA MET A 371 -0.69 -14.80 -8.13
C MET A 371 0.18 -15.64 -9.09
N PRO A 372 0.28 -16.96 -8.91
CA PRO A 372 1.07 -17.82 -9.80
C PRO A 372 0.46 -17.95 -11.20
N HIS A 373 -0.85 -17.79 -11.34
CA HIS A 373 -1.52 -17.83 -12.64
C HIS A 373 -1.07 -16.66 -13.53
N PRO A 374 -0.98 -16.87 -14.88
CA PRO A 374 -0.61 -15.81 -15.83
C PRO A 374 -1.41 -14.51 -15.71
N LEU A 375 -2.59 -14.55 -15.11
CA LEU A 375 -3.39 -13.37 -14.77
C LEU A 375 -2.62 -12.36 -13.91
N GLY A 376 -1.76 -12.81 -12.98
CA GLY A 376 -0.96 -11.96 -12.11
C GLY A 376 0.33 -11.42 -12.73
N ARG A 377 0.64 -11.75 -13.99
CA ARG A 377 1.93 -11.37 -14.61
C ARG A 377 2.03 -9.90 -15.06
N TRP A 378 1.01 -9.10 -14.80
CA TRP A 378 0.99 -7.70 -15.20
C TRP A 378 2.10 -6.87 -14.55
N THR A 379 2.48 -7.21 -13.32
CA THR A 379 3.49 -6.47 -12.55
C THR A 379 4.92 -6.98 -12.79
N ASN A 380 5.09 -8.24 -13.20
CA ASN A 380 6.41 -8.81 -13.45
C ASN A 380 6.62 -9.11 -14.94
N SER A 381 7.23 -8.17 -15.65
CA SER A 381 7.49 -8.27 -17.09
C SER A 381 8.48 -9.37 -17.48
N ASN A 382 9.33 -9.87 -16.55
CA ASN A 382 10.36 -10.87 -16.84
C ASN A 382 10.61 -11.82 -15.66
N PRO A 383 9.68 -12.72 -15.33
CA PRO A 383 9.92 -13.73 -14.29
C PRO A 383 11.07 -14.67 -14.71
N THR A 384 11.88 -15.09 -13.75
CA THR A 384 12.92 -16.08 -13.98
C THR A 384 12.31 -17.43 -14.39
N GLU A 385 13.09 -18.29 -15.08
CA GLU A 385 12.63 -19.64 -15.41
C GLU A 385 12.26 -20.43 -14.15
N GLU A 386 13.03 -20.27 -13.08
CA GLU A 386 12.75 -20.88 -11.77
C GLU A 386 11.39 -20.42 -11.21
N ALA A 387 11.09 -19.11 -11.24
CA ALA A 387 9.80 -18.58 -10.82
C ALA A 387 8.64 -19.13 -11.65
N LEU A 388 8.82 -19.25 -12.98
CA LEU A 388 7.81 -19.82 -13.86
C LEU A 388 7.54 -21.30 -13.55
N LEU A 389 8.57 -22.09 -13.27
CA LEU A 389 8.44 -23.51 -12.90
C LEU A 389 7.77 -23.66 -11.53
N SER A 390 8.14 -22.83 -10.57
CA SER A 390 7.54 -22.80 -9.24
C SER A 390 6.05 -22.45 -9.32
N ASN A 391 5.70 -21.42 -10.08
CA ASN A 391 4.31 -21.00 -10.29
C ASN A 391 3.47 -22.11 -10.94
N GLN A 392 4.01 -22.77 -11.98
CA GLN A 392 3.33 -23.89 -12.63
C GLN A 392 3.08 -25.03 -11.63
N ARG A 393 4.06 -25.34 -10.78
CA ARG A 393 3.92 -26.39 -9.77
C ARG A 393 2.82 -26.10 -8.74
N VAL A 394 2.67 -24.84 -8.28
CA VAL A 394 1.55 -24.45 -7.42
C VAL A 394 0.22 -24.69 -8.13
N MET A 395 0.09 -24.22 -9.36
CA MET A 395 -1.13 -24.40 -10.15
C MET A 395 -1.46 -25.89 -10.34
N ASP A 396 -0.46 -26.73 -10.64
CA ASP A 396 -0.63 -28.17 -10.79
C ASP A 396 -1.11 -28.84 -9.50
N ILE A 397 -0.55 -28.48 -8.34
CA ILE A 397 -0.96 -28.97 -7.04
C ILE A 397 -2.41 -28.58 -6.75
N LEU A 398 -2.78 -27.31 -6.96
CA LEU A 398 -4.14 -26.82 -6.73
C LEU A 398 -5.15 -27.47 -7.66
N SER A 399 -4.83 -27.60 -8.95
CA SER A 399 -5.68 -28.27 -9.95
C SER A 399 -5.86 -29.75 -9.63
N ALA A 400 -4.79 -30.43 -9.16
CA ALA A 400 -4.87 -31.82 -8.74
C ALA A 400 -5.79 -31.98 -7.50
N PHE A 401 -5.72 -31.06 -6.56
CA PHE A 401 -6.62 -31.06 -5.40
C PHE A 401 -8.06 -30.74 -5.82
N ALA A 402 -8.29 -29.74 -6.68
CA ALA A 402 -9.64 -29.38 -7.16
C ALA A 402 -10.37 -30.55 -7.87
N ARG A 403 -9.63 -31.49 -8.45
CA ARG A 403 -10.21 -32.70 -9.08
C ARG A 403 -10.69 -33.75 -8.08
N LYS A 404 -10.20 -33.74 -6.83
CA LYS A 404 -10.49 -34.76 -5.80
C LYS A 404 -11.10 -34.23 -4.52
N GLY A 405 -11.00 -32.91 -4.31
CA GLY A 405 -11.43 -32.24 -3.08
C GLY A 405 -12.26 -30.99 -3.40
N THR A 406 -12.58 -30.23 -2.37
CA THR A 406 -13.34 -28.99 -2.47
C THR A 406 -12.41 -27.80 -2.34
N LEU A 407 -12.02 -27.18 -3.46
CA LEU A 407 -11.19 -25.99 -3.51
C LEU A 407 -12.05 -24.76 -3.78
N ILE A 408 -12.08 -23.80 -2.84
CA ILE A 408 -12.78 -22.53 -3.00
C ILE A 408 -12.08 -21.68 -4.05
N GLY A 409 -10.74 -21.55 -3.94
CA GLY A 409 -9.92 -20.82 -4.88
C GLY A 409 -8.61 -20.35 -4.24
N MET A 410 -7.84 -19.62 -5.05
CA MET A 410 -6.64 -18.90 -4.63
C MET A 410 -6.87 -17.39 -4.72
N PHE A 411 -6.50 -16.69 -3.66
CA PHE A 411 -6.75 -15.26 -3.46
C PHE A 411 -5.44 -14.54 -3.17
N THR A 412 -5.21 -13.41 -3.81
CA THR A 412 -3.93 -12.69 -3.76
C THR A 412 -4.10 -11.17 -3.84
N GLY A 413 -2.97 -10.44 -3.68
CA GLY A 413 -2.76 -9.02 -3.94
C GLY A 413 -1.78 -8.77 -5.08
N ASP A 414 -0.72 -8.00 -4.84
CA ASP A 414 0.46 -7.70 -5.67
C ASP A 414 0.19 -6.93 -6.98
N ALA A 415 -0.77 -7.37 -7.76
CA ALA A 415 -0.98 -6.83 -9.11
C ALA A 415 -1.70 -5.47 -9.15
N HIS A 416 -2.16 -4.95 -8.01
CA HIS A 416 -2.86 -3.67 -7.87
C HIS A 416 -4.07 -3.52 -8.80
N VAL A 417 -4.70 -4.63 -9.15
CA VAL A 417 -5.89 -4.69 -10.00
C VAL A 417 -6.88 -5.69 -9.42
N ASN A 418 -8.16 -5.49 -9.69
CA ASN A 418 -9.18 -6.45 -9.33
C ASN A 418 -9.43 -7.39 -10.52
N MET A 419 -9.06 -8.64 -10.39
CA MET A 419 -9.18 -9.62 -11.45
C MET A 419 -9.69 -10.95 -10.94
N TYR A 420 -10.47 -11.63 -11.79
CA TYR A 420 -10.95 -12.98 -11.55
C TYR A 420 -10.84 -13.83 -12.81
N THR A 421 -10.44 -15.07 -12.65
CA THR A 421 -10.53 -16.11 -13.67
C THR A 421 -10.76 -17.48 -13.05
N ARG A 422 -11.20 -18.42 -13.86
CA ARG A 422 -11.25 -19.84 -13.49
C ARG A 422 -10.49 -20.64 -14.53
N ASP A 423 -9.50 -21.39 -14.08
CA ASP A 423 -8.68 -22.25 -14.92
C ASP A 423 -8.48 -23.62 -14.26
N GLU A 424 -8.56 -24.70 -15.03
CA GLU A 424 -8.44 -26.10 -14.59
C GLU A 424 -9.20 -26.45 -13.28
N GLY A 425 -10.36 -25.82 -13.09
CA GLY A 425 -11.21 -26.04 -11.91
C GLY A 425 -10.87 -25.18 -10.70
N VAL A 426 -9.81 -24.38 -10.77
CA VAL A 426 -9.37 -23.44 -9.71
C VAL A 426 -9.88 -22.04 -10.02
N ASN A 427 -10.47 -21.41 -9.02
CA ASN A 427 -10.80 -19.99 -9.05
C ASN A 427 -9.59 -19.19 -8.63
N TYR A 428 -9.18 -18.20 -9.40
CA TYR A 428 -8.09 -17.27 -9.11
C TYR A 428 -8.65 -15.86 -8.99
N PHE A 429 -8.43 -15.22 -7.85
CA PHE A 429 -8.90 -13.87 -7.57
C PHE A 429 -7.76 -13.00 -7.07
N ILE A 430 -7.61 -11.81 -7.65
CA ILE A 430 -6.67 -10.78 -7.22
C ILE A 430 -7.48 -9.63 -6.64
N SER A 431 -7.20 -9.27 -5.39
CA SER A 431 -7.72 -8.07 -4.77
C SER A 431 -6.86 -6.88 -5.15
N GLN A 432 -7.50 -5.78 -5.50
CA GLN A 432 -6.81 -4.54 -5.79
C GLN A 432 -6.17 -3.99 -4.52
N GLY A 433 -4.89 -3.66 -4.63
CA GLY A 433 -4.16 -3.03 -3.56
C GLY A 433 -4.63 -1.62 -3.25
N TYR A 434 -4.31 -1.19 -2.04
CA TYR A 434 -4.76 0.07 -1.50
C TYR A 434 -4.02 1.29 -2.10
N GLY A 435 -2.74 1.21 -2.37
CA GLY A 435 -1.90 2.38 -2.59
C GLY A 435 -1.54 2.67 -4.04
N TRP A 436 -1.73 1.73 -4.93
CA TRP A 436 -1.28 1.87 -6.31
C TRP A 436 -2.34 1.34 -7.27
N VAL A 437 -2.83 2.16 -8.16
CA VAL A 437 -3.70 1.73 -9.27
C VAL A 437 -2.88 1.78 -10.55
N VAL A 438 -2.86 0.68 -11.30
CA VAL A 438 -2.20 0.68 -12.62
C VAL A 438 -2.96 1.65 -13.54
N PRO A 439 -2.31 2.69 -14.10
CA PRO A 439 -2.99 3.78 -14.81
C PRO A 439 -3.91 3.32 -15.95
N ASP A 440 -3.52 2.28 -16.69
CA ASP A 440 -4.29 1.77 -17.84
C ASP A 440 -5.55 0.98 -17.45
N LEU A 441 -5.70 0.67 -16.16
CA LEU A 441 -6.85 -0.05 -15.60
C LEU A 441 -7.63 0.81 -14.60
N MET A 442 -7.46 2.11 -14.66
CA MET A 442 -8.07 3.05 -13.73
C MET A 442 -9.59 3.00 -13.80
N LEU A 443 -10.16 2.96 -12.62
CA LEU A 443 -11.60 3.03 -12.44
C LEU A 443 -12.11 4.43 -12.71
N PRO A 444 -13.32 4.57 -13.28
CA PRO A 444 -13.97 5.88 -13.37
C PRO A 444 -14.06 6.52 -11.99
N GLY A 445 -13.51 7.73 -11.84
CA GLY A 445 -13.52 8.49 -10.59
C GLY A 445 -12.30 8.31 -9.69
N THR A 446 -11.34 7.46 -10.06
CA THR A 446 -10.02 7.46 -9.42
C THR A 446 -9.14 8.50 -10.10
N THR A 447 -8.37 9.23 -9.30
CA THR A 447 -7.37 10.17 -9.81
C THR A 447 -6.05 9.44 -10.01
N HIS A 448 -5.19 9.95 -10.91
CA HIS A 448 -3.79 9.51 -11.04
C HIS A 448 -2.94 9.79 -9.79
N ALA A 449 -3.52 10.46 -8.81
CA ALA A 449 -2.86 10.70 -7.54
C ALA A 449 -2.63 9.37 -6.84
N PHE A 450 -1.41 8.94 -6.86
CA PHE A 450 -0.87 7.76 -6.17
C PHE A 450 -1.30 7.68 -4.70
N PHE A 451 -1.91 8.73 -4.15
CA PHE A 451 -1.93 8.93 -2.70
C PHE A 451 -3.11 9.75 -2.16
N ASP A 452 -4.19 9.88 -2.89
CA ASP A 452 -5.42 10.32 -2.25
C ASP A 452 -6.07 9.11 -1.55
N TYR A 453 -5.78 8.96 -0.27
CA TYR A 453 -6.31 7.86 0.53
C TYR A 453 -7.84 7.78 0.53
N LYS A 454 -8.54 8.87 0.22
CA LYS A 454 -10.01 8.89 0.15
C LYS A 454 -10.54 8.33 -1.15
N THR A 455 -9.89 8.67 -2.27
CA THR A 455 -10.32 8.21 -3.60
C THR A 455 -9.79 6.82 -3.93
N ASN A 456 -8.66 6.43 -3.34
CA ASN A 456 -8.00 5.14 -3.56
C ASN A 456 -8.30 4.12 -2.48
N LEU A 457 -9.13 4.43 -1.48
CA LEU A 457 -9.57 3.45 -0.49
C LEU A 457 -10.13 2.22 -1.20
N CYS A 458 -9.58 1.06 -0.87
CA CYS A 458 -9.91 -0.18 -1.52
C CYS A 458 -9.85 -1.32 -0.52
N ILE A 459 -11.00 -1.73 -0.01
CA ILE A 459 -11.15 -2.85 0.88
C ILE A 459 -12.14 -3.82 0.25
N ASP A 460 -11.70 -5.03 -0.06
CA ASP A 460 -12.59 -6.12 -0.45
C ASP A 460 -13.00 -6.90 0.80
N VAL A 461 -14.29 -6.99 1.04
CA VAL A 461 -14.85 -7.90 2.04
C VAL A 461 -15.30 -9.16 1.31
N LEU A 462 -14.60 -10.28 1.57
CA LEU A 462 -14.90 -11.55 0.95
C LEU A 462 -15.85 -12.34 1.85
N ALA A 463 -16.88 -12.90 1.26
CA ALA A 463 -17.86 -13.74 1.93
C ALA A 463 -18.07 -15.06 1.19
N VAL A 464 -18.18 -16.13 1.94
CA VAL A 464 -18.39 -17.50 1.44
C VAL A 464 -19.65 -18.08 2.06
N LYS A 465 -20.54 -18.62 1.23
CA LYS A 465 -21.67 -19.47 1.63
C LYS A 465 -21.28 -20.94 1.44
N PRO A 466 -20.81 -21.64 2.49
CA PRO A 466 -20.28 -22.99 2.31
C PRO A 466 -21.29 -23.98 1.78
N THR A 467 -22.54 -23.91 2.24
CA THR A 467 -23.61 -24.80 1.83
C THR A 467 -24.09 -24.62 0.39
N LYS A 468 -23.94 -23.38 -0.15
CA LYS A 468 -24.29 -23.05 -1.53
C LYS A 468 -23.11 -23.09 -2.47
N ARG A 469 -21.88 -23.21 -1.93
CA ARG A 469 -20.63 -23.13 -2.68
C ARG A 469 -20.50 -21.84 -3.47
N GLU A 470 -20.88 -20.72 -2.86
CA GLU A 470 -20.82 -19.39 -3.45
C GLU A 470 -19.83 -18.52 -2.72
N VAL A 471 -19.10 -17.73 -3.49
CA VAL A 471 -18.20 -16.65 -3.01
C VAL A 471 -18.70 -15.34 -3.58
N HIS A 472 -18.64 -14.30 -2.76
CA HIS A 472 -18.92 -12.93 -3.18
C HIS A 472 -17.93 -11.96 -2.51
N THR A 473 -17.48 -10.97 -3.26
CA THR A 473 -16.68 -9.86 -2.72
C THR A 473 -17.51 -8.58 -2.72
N PHE A 474 -17.41 -7.82 -1.64
CA PHE A 474 -18.08 -6.53 -1.49
C PHE A 474 -17.02 -5.46 -1.41
N ARG A 475 -16.89 -4.63 -2.43
CA ARG A 475 -15.95 -3.53 -2.48
C ARG A 475 -16.44 -2.36 -1.62
N ILE A 476 -15.55 -1.89 -0.73
CA ILE A 476 -15.65 -0.63 -0.01
C ILE A 476 -14.60 0.31 -0.61
N GLY A 477 -15.01 1.50 -1.04
CA GLY A 477 -14.12 2.46 -1.65
C GLY A 477 -14.15 2.49 -3.16
N ALA A 478 -12.99 2.62 -3.79
CA ALA A 478 -12.85 2.86 -5.22
C ALA A 478 -13.59 1.82 -6.07
N GLY A 479 -14.45 2.31 -6.96
CA GLY A 479 -15.27 1.49 -7.86
C GLY A 479 -16.54 0.93 -7.24
N GLY A 480 -16.65 0.87 -5.91
CA GLY A 480 -17.86 0.41 -5.22
C GLY A 480 -18.42 -0.90 -5.79
N LYS A 481 -19.72 -1.01 -5.89
CA LYS A 481 -20.43 -2.21 -6.38
C LYS A 481 -20.01 -2.71 -7.77
N ASP A 482 -19.43 -1.87 -8.61
CA ASP A 482 -19.02 -2.27 -9.97
C ASP A 482 -17.80 -3.21 -9.93
N PHE A 483 -17.18 -3.35 -8.78
CA PHE A 483 -16.09 -4.26 -8.46
C PHE A 483 -16.48 -5.42 -7.57
N ASP A 484 -17.75 -5.53 -7.20
CA ASP A 484 -18.25 -6.75 -6.57
C ASP A 484 -18.10 -7.92 -7.54
N CYS A 485 -17.52 -9.03 -7.08
CA CYS A 485 -17.31 -10.25 -7.85
C CYS A 485 -18.03 -11.41 -7.21
N SER A 486 -18.62 -12.27 -8.02
CA SER A 486 -19.35 -13.44 -7.54
C SER A 486 -19.03 -14.67 -8.38
N PHE A 487 -18.74 -15.78 -7.71
CA PHE A 487 -18.46 -17.05 -8.38
C PHE A 487 -18.79 -18.26 -7.48
N SER A 488 -18.81 -19.44 -8.10
CA SER A 488 -19.04 -20.72 -7.41
C SER A 488 -17.80 -21.61 -7.45
N TYR A 489 -17.69 -22.55 -6.48
CA TYR A 489 -16.59 -23.51 -6.39
C TYR A 489 -17.05 -24.97 -6.25
#